data_090705aac1b0cea8cb90a499b7f2f69a
#
_entry.id   090705aac1b0cea8cb90a499b7f2f69a
#
_cell.length_a   1.000
_cell.length_b   1.000
_cell.length_c   1.000
_cell.angle_alpha   90.00
_cell.angle_beta   90.00
_cell.angle_gamma   90.00
#
_symmetry.space_group_name_H-M   'P 1'
#
loop_
_entity.id
_entity.type
_entity.pdbx_description
1 polymer ?
#
loop_
_entity_poly.entity_id
_entity_poly.type
_entity_poly.pdbx_seq_one_letter_code
_entity_poly.pdbx_strand_id
1 'polypeptide(L)'
;YEKFSSQLNKEIFLCPADYPYLYRDVENTNILIGDKFHWRKINQTLCTFLTSRKMINKYYEKIVQMCKYEHYPFEKPLHEIYKKEYCFSPIPSVAIHCTNINSVYGVSPNINIKKVWEESSF
;
A
#
# COMPACT_ATOMS: atom_id res chain seq x y z
N TYR A 1 2.84 5.69 -12.65
CA TYR A 1 3.86 4.69 -12.33
C TYR A 1 5.19 5.02 -13.03
N GLU A 2 5.23 5.08 -14.35
CA GLU A 2 6.45 5.25 -15.16
C GLU A 2 7.28 6.48 -14.76
N LYS A 3 6.62 7.61 -14.55
CA LYS A 3 7.30 8.85 -14.13
C LYS A 3 8.10 8.64 -12.83
N PHE A 4 7.49 8.04 -11.81
CA PHE A 4 8.15 7.81 -10.53
C PHE A 4 9.21 6.72 -10.58
N SER A 5 8.95 5.63 -11.27
CA SER A 5 9.92 4.57 -11.48
C SER A 5 11.18 5.10 -12.17
N SER A 6 11.01 5.95 -13.19
CA SER A 6 12.12 6.61 -13.88
C SER A 6 12.87 7.60 -12.97
N GLN A 7 12.18 8.43 -12.21
CA GLN A 7 12.81 9.38 -11.29
C GLN A 7 13.65 8.68 -10.21
N LEU A 8 13.16 7.56 -9.71
CA LEU A 8 13.85 6.78 -8.69
C LEU A 8 14.89 5.81 -9.28
N ASN A 9 14.91 5.66 -10.61
CA ASN A 9 15.69 4.63 -11.30
C ASN A 9 15.47 3.22 -10.68
N LYS A 10 14.24 2.92 -10.28
CA LYS A 10 13.84 1.68 -9.64
C LYS A 10 12.42 1.29 -10.00
N GLU A 11 12.19 0.00 -10.05
CA GLU A 11 10.84 -0.55 -10.01
C GLU A 11 10.23 -0.34 -8.63
N ILE A 12 8.94 -0.04 -8.57
CA ILE A 12 8.22 0.30 -7.34
C ILE A 12 6.90 -0.43 -7.23
N PHE A 13 6.31 -0.39 -6.05
CA PHE A 13 4.91 -0.70 -5.82
C PHE A 13 4.13 0.58 -5.53
N LEU A 14 2.91 0.68 -6.01
CA LEU A 14 1.98 1.76 -5.67
C LEU A 14 0.73 1.16 -5.03
N CYS A 15 0.39 1.61 -3.84
CA CYS A 15 -0.87 1.30 -3.18
C CYS A 15 -1.80 2.50 -3.37
N PRO A 16 -3.03 2.33 -3.84
CA PRO A 16 -3.94 3.45 -4.08
C PRO A 16 -4.50 4.08 -2.80
N ALA A 17 -4.35 3.41 -1.66
CA ALA A 17 -4.85 3.87 -0.36
C ALA A 17 -3.72 4.42 0.51
N ASP A 18 -4.01 5.47 1.27
CA ASP A 18 -3.11 6.06 2.27
C ASP A 18 -3.81 6.09 3.64
N TYR A 19 -3.35 5.28 4.57
CA TYR A 19 -3.87 5.22 5.93
C TYR A 19 -2.72 5.23 6.94
N PRO A 20 -2.89 5.81 8.13
CA PRO A 20 -1.84 5.90 9.13
C PRO A 20 -1.16 4.57 9.46
N TYR A 21 -1.89 3.48 9.51
CA TYR A 21 -1.30 2.18 9.85
C TYR A 21 -0.45 1.55 8.72
N LEU A 22 -0.56 2.05 7.47
CA LEU A 22 0.27 1.57 6.37
C LEU A 22 1.73 2.03 6.46
N TYR A 23 1.99 3.06 7.25
CA TYR A 23 3.32 3.66 7.38
C TYR A 23 3.77 3.86 8.83
N ARG A 24 3.01 3.38 9.81
CA ARG A 24 3.32 3.56 11.24
C ARG A 24 4.68 3.00 11.66
N ASP A 25 5.14 1.95 10.98
CA ASP A 25 6.41 1.27 11.27
C ASP A 25 7.55 1.72 10.33
N VAL A 26 7.34 2.81 9.59
CA VAL A 26 8.37 3.42 8.74
C VAL A 26 9.13 4.45 9.55
N GLU A 27 10.39 4.14 9.90
CA GLU A 27 11.24 5.01 10.71
C GLU A 27 11.45 6.40 10.10
N ASN A 28 11.56 6.45 8.77
CA ASN A 28 11.70 7.69 8.02
C ASN A 28 10.64 7.74 6.93
N THR A 29 9.61 8.52 7.13
CA THR A 29 8.57 8.73 6.14
C THR A 29 9.10 9.62 5.01
N ASN A 30 9.49 9.02 3.91
CA ASN A 30 9.84 9.76 2.71
C ASN A 30 8.58 10.16 1.96
N ILE A 31 8.45 11.46 1.70
CA ILE A 31 7.38 12.00 0.87
C ILE A 31 8.02 12.48 -0.43
N LEU A 32 7.53 11.96 -1.55
CA LEU A 32 7.88 12.42 -2.89
C LEU A 32 6.85 13.47 -3.32
N ILE A 33 7.32 14.64 -3.67
CA ILE A 33 6.45 15.73 -4.14
C ILE A 33 6.19 15.54 -5.62
N GLY A 34 4.92 15.42 -5.98
CA GLY A 34 4.45 15.35 -7.36
C GLY A 34 3.54 16.54 -7.70
N ASP A 35 3.19 16.68 -8.97
CA ASP A 35 2.40 17.81 -9.47
C ASP A 35 0.94 17.79 -8.97
N LYS A 36 0.32 16.61 -8.94
CA LYS A 36 -1.09 16.43 -8.51
C LYS A 36 -1.24 15.70 -7.21
N PHE A 37 -0.34 14.79 -6.92
CA PHE A 37 -0.30 13.99 -5.72
C PHE A 37 1.09 14.03 -5.13
N HIS A 38 1.15 14.07 -3.82
CA HIS A 38 2.36 13.68 -3.11
C HIS A 38 2.32 12.19 -2.88
N TRP A 39 3.46 11.57 -2.64
CA TRP A 39 3.57 10.13 -2.49
C TRP A 39 4.31 9.82 -1.20
N ARG A 40 3.67 9.05 -0.35
CA ARG A 40 4.23 8.62 0.93
C ARG A 40 4.78 7.22 0.83
N LYS A 41 6.00 7.02 1.32
CA LYS A 41 6.53 5.66 1.47
C LYS A 41 5.73 4.91 2.53
N ILE A 42 5.34 3.70 2.21
CA ILE A 42 4.61 2.78 3.09
C ILE A 42 5.30 1.41 3.14
N ASN A 43 5.02 0.64 4.16
CA ASN A 43 5.54 -0.72 4.35
C ASN A 43 4.45 -1.79 4.41
N GLN A 44 3.21 -1.39 4.27
CA GLN A 44 2.04 -2.28 4.25
C GLN A 44 1.08 -1.86 3.14
N THR A 45 0.24 -2.76 2.69
CA THR A 45 -0.87 -2.46 1.78
C THR A 45 -2.14 -3.16 2.25
N LEU A 46 -3.28 -2.68 1.75
CA LEU A 46 -4.61 -3.21 2.08
C LEU A 46 -5.14 -4.11 0.99
N CYS A 47 -4.65 -4.84 0.27
CA CYS A 47 -5.27 -5.71 -0.73
C CYS A 47 -4.93 -5.35 -2.18
N THR A 48 -4.61 -4.09 -2.48
CA THR A 48 -4.43 -3.65 -3.87
C THR A 48 -3.11 -2.94 -4.04
N PHE A 49 -2.40 -3.32 -5.07
CA PHE A 49 -1.19 -2.63 -5.48
C PHE A 49 -1.06 -2.62 -7.01
N LEU A 50 -0.33 -1.66 -7.52
CA LEU A 50 0.11 -1.57 -8.91
C LEU A 50 1.63 -1.72 -8.94
N THR A 51 2.15 -2.53 -9.84
CA THR A 51 3.60 -2.67 -10.05
C THR A 51 3.90 -3.14 -11.46
N SER A 52 5.16 -3.23 -11.82
CA SER A 52 5.58 -3.73 -13.13
C SER A 52 5.55 -5.25 -13.22
N ARG A 53 5.46 -5.74 -14.45
CA ARG A 53 5.60 -7.17 -14.75
C ARG A 53 6.93 -7.74 -14.26
N LYS A 54 8.00 -6.93 -14.32
CA LYS A 54 9.32 -7.31 -13.84
C LYS A 54 9.31 -7.60 -12.34
N MET A 55 8.61 -6.78 -11.55
CA MET A 55 8.48 -6.98 -10.11
C MET A 55 7.60 -8.20 -9.79
N ILE A 56 6.50 -8.39 -10.53
CA ILE A 56 5.67 -9.59 -10.39
C ILE A 56 6.52 -10.85 -10.62
N ASN A 57 7.29 -10.90 -11.70
CA ASN A 57 8.14 -12.04 -12.00
C ASN A 57 9.22 -12.26 -10.92
N LYS A 58 9.84 -11.19 -10.44
CA LYS A 58 10.87 -11.24 -9.37
C LYS A 58 10.32 -11.84 -8.08
N TYR A 59 9.07 -11.53 -7.73
CA TYR A 59 8.46 -11.93 -6.45
C TYR A 59 7.32 -12.93 -6.59
N TYR A 60 7.23 -13.59 -7.74
CA TYR A 60 6.13 -14.48 -8.07
C TYR A 60 5.82 -15.50 -6.96
N GLU A 61 6.82 -16.21 -6.46
CA GLU A 61 6.65 -17.22 -5.41
C GLU A 61 6.07 -16.63 -4.11
N LYS A 62 6.51 -15.43 -3.71
CA LYS A 62 5.97 -14.76 -2.52
C LYS A 62 4.53 -14.30 -2.71
N ILE A 63 4.20 -13.81 -3.91
CA ILE A 63 2.85 -13.37 -4.24
C ILE A 63 1.90 -14.57 -4.27
N VAL A 64 2.33 -15.69 -4.83
CA VAL A 64 1.56 -16.95 -4.81
C VAL A 64 1.43 -17.50 -3.39
N GLN A 65 2.48 -17.38 -2.58
CA GLN A 65 2.42 -17.76 -1.16
C GLN A 65 1.33 -16.99 -0.42
N MET A 66 1.12 -15.72 -0.73
CA MET A 66 0.06 -14.91 -0.14
C MET A 66 -1.32 -15.54 -0.37
N CYS A 67 -1.57 -16.08 -1.57
CA CYS A 67 -2.84 -16.73 -1.90
C CYS A 67 -3.09 -18.02 -1.10
N LYS A 68 -2.03 -18.61 -0.55
CA LYS A 68 -2.06 -19.83 0.27
C LYS A 68 -1.90 -19.58 1.76
N TYR A 69 -1.75 -18.30 2.15
CA TYR A 69 -1.50 -17.94 3.53
C TYR A 69 -2.79 -17.98 4.35
N GLU A 70 -2.84 -18.82 5.35
CA GLU A 70 -4.05 -19.09 6.13
C GLU A 70 -4.15 -18.26 7.43
N HIS A 71 -3.09 -17.51 7.75
CA HIS A 71 -3.03 -16.73 8.99
C HIS A 71 -3.11 -15.23 8.72
N TYR A 72 -3.80 -14.52 9.58
CA TYR A 72 -3.83 -13.07 9.56
C TYR A 72 -2.48 -12.46 10.02
N PRO A 73 -2.00 -11.40 9.40
CA PRO A 73 -2.50 -10.75 8.19
C PRO A 73 -2.08 -11.51 6.91
N PHE A 74 -3.02 -11.75 6.02
CA PHE A 74 -2.77 -12.49 4.77
C PHE A 74 -1.74 -11.81 3.87
N GLU A 75 -1.62 -10.48 3.96
CA GLU A 75 -0.67 -9.68 3.19
C GLU A 75 0.78 -9.75 3.73
N LYS A 76 1.02 -10.49 4.79
CA LYS A 76 2.36 -10.59 5.40
C LYS A 76 3.48 -10.91 4.39
N PRO A 77 3.30 -11.82 3.42
CA PRO A 77 4.31 -12.06 2.40
C PRO A 77 4.63 -10.82 1.53
N LEU A 78 3.63 -9.96 1.27
CA LEU A 78 3.84 -8.69 0.57
C LEU A 78 4.61 -7.68 1.44
N HIS A 79 4.31 -7.61 2.73
CA HIS A 79 5.03 -6.72 3.64
C HIS A 79 6.52 -7.04 3.69
N GLU A 80 6.91 -8.31 3.56
CA GLU A 80 8.31 -8.70 3.44
C GLU A 80 8.97 -8.19 2.13
N ILE A 81 8.18 -8.06 1.06
CA ILE A 81 8.66 -7.44 -0.18
C ILE A 81 8.89 -5.93 0.04
N TYR A 82 7.94 -5.23 0.69
CA TYR A 82 8.01 -3.78 0.91
C TYR A 82 9.12 -3.34 1.86
N LYS A 83 9.66 -4.24 2.67
CA LYS A 83 10.89 -3.99 3.44
C LYS A 83 12.13 -3.86 2.55
N LYS A 84 12.11 -4.45 1.38
CA LYS A 84 13.23 -4.49 0.43
C LYS A 84 13.04 -3.55 -0.75
N GLU A 85 11.80 -3.34 -1.14
CA GLU A 85 11.43 -2.54 -2.30
C GLU A 85 10.66 -1.29 -1.89
N TYR A 86 10.62 -0.31 -2.77
CA TYR A 86 9.81 0.87 -2.52
C TYR A 86 8.34 0.62 -2.79
N CYS A 87 7.52 0.92 -1.80
CA CYS A 87 6.07 1.00 -1.94
C CYS A 87 5.62 2.40 -1.52
N PHE A 88 4.75 3.00 -2.33
CA PHE A 88 4.23 4.35 -2.08
C PHE A 88 2.71 4.36 -2.15
N SER A 89 2.11 5.25 -1.37
CA SER A 89 0.70 5.61 -1.46
C SER A 89 0.52 7.09 -1.83
N PRO A 90 -0.55 7.45 -2.53
CA PRO A 90 -0.80 8.83 -2.92
C PRO A 90 -1.41 9.62 -1.76
N ILE A 91 -1.03 10.89 -1.67
CA ILE A 91 -1.63 11.86 -0.76
C ILE A 91 -2.24 12.98 -1.63
N PRO A 92 -3.56 13.19 -1.60
CA PRO A 92 -4.56 12.43 -0.85
C PRO A 92 -4.78 11.02 -1.38
N SER A 93 -5.36 10.17 -0.53
CA SER A 93 -5.74 8.78 -0.89
C SER A 93 -6.72 8.78 -2.07
N VAL A 94 -6.52 7.88 -3.03
CA VAL A 94 -7.44 7.71 -4.17
C VAL A 94 -8.37 6.52 -4.01
N ALA A 95 -8.16 5.70 -2.98
CA ALA A 95 -9.01 4.58 -2.62
C ALA A 95 -9.14 4.45 -1.11
N ILE A 96 -10.30 4.01 -0.67
CA ILE A 96 -10.58 3.73 0.74
C ILE A 96 -11.15 2.33 0.89
N HIS A 97 -10.91 1.74 2.04
CA HIS A 97 -11.51 0.46 2.39
C HIS A 97 -13.02 0.64 2.59
N CYS A 98 -13.82 -0.23 1.98
CA CYS A 98 -15.27 -0.20 2.18
C CYS A 98 -15.62 -0.63 3.59
N THR A 99 -16.31 0.24 4.35
CA THR A 99 -16.66 0.01 5.76
C THR A 99 -18.08 -0.48 5.97
N ASN A 100 -18.91 -0.44 4.92
CA ASN A 100 -20.31 -0.84 4.97
C ASN A 100 -20.51 -2.34 4.71
N ILE A 101 -19.46 -3.07 4.46
CA ILE A 101 -19.46 -4.51 4.19
C ILE A 101 -18.73 -5.20 5.32
N ASN A 102 -19.35 -6.25 5.87
CA ASN A 102 -18.69 -7.07 6.87
C ASN A 102 -17.40 -7.65 6.32
N SER A 103 -16.31 -7.44 7.03
CA SER A 103 -15.04 -8.05 6.72
C SER A 103 -15.17 -9.58 6.79
N VAL A 104 -14.42 -10.29 5.98
CA VAL A 104 -14.25 -11.75 6.08
C VAL A 104 -13.72 -12.19 7.45
N TYR A 105 -13.17 -11.26 8.23
CA TYR A 105 -12.71 -11.50 9.60
C TYR A 105 -13.79 -11.33 10.67
N GLY A 106 -15.06 -11.11 10.27
CA GLY A 106 -16.17 -10.90 11.19
C GLY A 106 -16.14 -9.57 11.96
N VAL A 107 -15.14 -8.74 11.73
CA VAL A 107 -15.02 -7.42 12.32
C VAL A 107 -15.24 -6.40 11.22
N SER A 108 -16.37 -5.69 11.30
CA SER A 108 -16.50 -4.45 10.52
C SER A 108 -15.53 -3.44 11.13
N PRO A 109 -14.51 -2.98 10.41
CA PRO A 109 -13.67 -1.92 10.93
C PRO A 109 -14.56 -0.70 11.12
N ASN A 110 -14.69 -0.20 12.34
CA ASN A 110 -15.29 1.09 12.65
C ASN A 110 -14.39 2.20 12.12
N ILE A 111 -14.20 2.22 10.81
CA ILE A 111 -13.41 3.25 10.14
C ILE A 111 -14.39 4.36 9.78
N ASN A 112 -14.24 5.50 10.43
CA ASN A 112 -14.89 6.71 9.98
C ASN A 112 -14.25 7.14 8.66
N ILE A 113 -14.92 6.85 7.54
CA ILE A 113 -14.44 7.16 6.19
C ILE A 113 -14.06 8.63 6.05
N LYS A 114 -14.86 9.54 6.63
CA LYS A 114 -14.59 10.96 6.62
C LYS A 114 -13.28 11.28 7.32
N LYS A 115 -13.08 10.72 8.50
CA LYS A 115 -11.84 10.89 9.26
C LYS A 115 -10.62 10.36 8.52
N VAL A 116 -10.71 9.18 7.93
CA VAL A 116 -9.63 8.59 7.12
C VAL A 116 -9.30 9.48 5.92
N TRP A 117 -10.31 10.01 5.26
CA TRP A 117 -10.13 10.92 4.14
C TRP A 117 -9.46 12.23 4.56
N GLU A 118 -9.89 12.80 5.68
CA GLU A 118 -9.30 14.02 6.25
C GLU A 118 -7.84 13.79 6.68
N GLU A 119 -7.53 12.64 7.28
CA GLU A 119 -6.17 12.28 7.69
C GLU A 119 -5.25 11.98 6.51
N SER A 120 -5.77 11.52 5.37
CA SER A 120 -4.98 11.29 4.15
C SER A 120 -4.81 12.55 3.29
N SER A 121 -5.48 13.64 3.65
CA SER A 121 -5.41 14.92 2.95
C SER A 121 -4.50 15.87 3.73
N PHE A 122 -3.59 16.51 3.05
CA PHE A 122 -2.86 17.64 3.61
C PHE A 122 -3.69 18.89 3.50
#